data_5336db47be3c4df30a5ff0878e8c6f6e
#
_entry.id   5336db47be3c4df30a5ff0878e8c6f6e
#
_cell.length_a   1.000
_cell.length_b   1.000
_cell.length_c   1.000
_cell.angle_alpha   90.00
_cell.angle_beta   90.00
_cell.angle_gamma   90.00
#
_symmetry.space_group_name_H-M   'P 1'
#
loop_
_entity.id
_entity.type
_entity.pdbx_description
1 polymer ?
#
loop_
_entity_poly.entity_id
_entity_poly.type
_entity_poly.pdbx_seq_one_letter_code
_entity_poly.pdbx_strand_id
1 'polypeptide(L)'
;MKRSAWSREIGTVFVVGTLLFTISCAVPLAPQYQIVKQTFEVQFISGTAPQLRIHNAYTLQNSGTAPLDFIDVVFPDAKTYGRTNLQVELGGQPVTPQNLPEEYQVGSPGALRLPFASPWAQKEKRDLVVDYTFAPAAGATTQAAESFQLGIRGWLPVFLPPNHILADTPGQPPTMTFSVRVPASFVVVARGSEAGRKQDGAENIYRFNLGQDDLAPYIVAGRYLSSPEAKQSGGAVFWTSQPLPASISATQQRFTTAWGVLQKDFGKINKRETFPYFVESPAISFAVADSLPGDFASFPGGVFIDQAALASGANNSAFISESERALARTWFGDALYPARTALIAVGEGLPGYAAIVIDEASDGPPARQEDVLRLLNVYDEAHGRLQAPEKPVVATLPSDSSEQRRIAYGKAPLLFIALEDSCGGSSVRQGVADSIQLLRGKEVSINDLRAAIEYRCGKTLAEPFRAWLYNPGIPPAFRTRYPQAEANKKEAAAN
;
A
#
# COMPACT_ATOMS: atom_id res chain seq x y z
N MET A 1 -61.82 -50.71 39.24
CA MET A 1 -63.26 -50.27 39.19
C MET A 1 -63.29 -48.89 38.53
N LYS A 2 -64.18 -48.81 37.48
CA LYS A 2 -64.75 -47.60 36.83
C LYS A 2 -63.73 -46.64 36.15
N ARG A 3 -63.59 -46.56 34.81
CA ARG A 3 -64.49 -45.98 33.77
C ARG A 3 -64.89 -44.53 34.16
N SER A 4 -64.63 -43.49 33.40
CA SER A 4 -64.79 -43.06 31.99
C SER A 4 -64.53 -41.54 32.06
N ALA A 5 -64.27 -40.77 31.11
CA ALA A 5 -64.95 -40.51 29.86
C ALA A 5 -64.16 -39.51 29.03
N TRP A 6 -64.37 -39.59 27.78
CA TRP A 6 -64.12 -38.69 26.66
C TRP A 6 -64.38 -37.18 26.94
N SER A 7 -63.47 -36.32 26.41
CA SER A 7 -63.93 -35.13 25.70
C SER A 7 -62.97 -34.80 24.59
N ARG A 8 -63.57 -34.75 23.37
CA ARG A 8 -62.97 -34.21 22.14
C ARG A 8 -62.92 -32.70 22.29
N GLU A 9 -61.77 -32.10 22.02
CA GLU A 9 -61.75 -30.71 21.54
C GLU A 9 -60.69 -30.56 20.47
N ILE A 10 -61.16 -30.38 19.30
CA ILE A 10 -60.88 -29.48 18.20
C ILE A 10 -59.40 -29.01 18.15
N GLY A 11 -58.67 -29.60 17.21
CA GLY A 11 -57.38 -29.16 16.83
C GLY A 11 -57.45 -27.84 16.06
N THR A 12 -56.83 -26.83 16.63
CA THR A 12 -56.48 -25.62 15.90
C THR A 12 -55.07 -25.84 15.38
N VAL A 13 -54.97 -26.14 14.09
CA VAL A 13 -53.71 -26.18 13.37
C VAL A 13 -53.22 -24.78 13.25
N PHE A 14 -52.28 -24.38 14.09
CA PHE A 14 -51.45 -23.21 13.89
C PHE A 14 -50.43 -23.54 12.79
N VAL A 15 -50.74 -23.14 11.57
CA VAL A 15 -49.75 -23.01 10.50
C VAL A 15 -48.90 -21.80 10.86
N VAL A 16 -47.83 -22.05 11.57
CA VAL A 16 -46.73 -21.08 11.72
C VAL A 16 -46.07 -21.03 10.36
N GLY A 17 -46.47 -20.07 9.55
CA GLY A 17 -45.80 -19.68 8.36
C GLY A 17 -44.40 -19.16 8.75
N THR A 18 -43.40 -20.01 8.69
CA THR A 18 -41.99 -19.62 8.76
C THR A 18 -41.70 -18.81 7.50
N LEU A 19 -41.88 -17.50 7.57
CA LEU A 19 -41.29 -16.57 6.63
C LEU A 19 -39.77 -16.75 6.74
N LEU A 20 -39.21 -17.62 5.92
CA LEU A 20 -37.80 -17.64 5.59
C LEU A 20 -37.49 -16.30 4.91
N PHE A 21 -37.11 -15.30 5.69
CA PHE A 21 -36.32 -14.21 5.18
C PHE A 21 -35.01 -14.84 4.73
N THR A 22 -34.95 -15.23 3.48
CA THR A 22 -33.69 -15.39 2.79
C THR A 22 -33.05 -14.01 2.77
N ILE A 23 -32.24 -13.71 3.80
CA ILE A 23 -31.23 -12.69 3.70
C ILE A 23 -30.34 -13.22 2.57
N SER A 24 -30.63 -12.78 1.36
CA SER A 24 -29.72 -12.90 0.25
C SER A 24 -28.52 -12.04 0.64
N CYS A 25 -27.57 -12.62 1.36
CA CYS A 25 -26.21 -12.10 1.34
C CYS A 25 -25.87 -12.05 -0.15
N ALA A 26 -25.89 -10.87 -0.74
CA ALA A 26 -25.39 -10.67 -2.08
C ALA A 26 -23.91 -11.12 -2.02
N VAL A 27 -23.67 -12.36 -2.40
CA VAL A 27 -22.32 -12.86 -2.65
C VAL A 27 -21.76 -11.89 -3.68
N PRO A 28 -20.62 -11.24 -3.44
CA PRO A 28 -20.01 -10.38 -4.43
C PRO A 28 -19.97 -11.18 -5.73
N LEU A 29 -20.61 -10.69 -6.78
CA LEU A 29 -20.57 -11.35 -8.07
C LEU A 29 -19.10 -11.44 -8.45
N ALA A 30 -18.59 -12.65 -8.58
CA ALA A 30 -17.25 -12.87 -9.08
C ALA A 30 -17.08 -12.12 -10.41
N PRO A 31 -15.92 -11.53 -10.69
CA PRO A 31 -15.68 -10.87 -11.97
C PRO A 31 -16.10 -11.81 -13.10
N GLN A 32 -16.90 -11.32 -14.04
CA GLN A 32 -17.38 -12.14 -15.15
C GLN A 32 -16.25 -12.45 -16.15
N TYR A 33 -15.10 -11.87 -15.96
CA TYR A 33 -13.89 -12.16 -16.72
C TYR A 33 -12.67 -12.13 -15.81
N GLN A 34 -11.61 -12.77 -16.28
CA GLN A 34 -10.32 -12.80 -15.57
C GLN A 34 -9.19 -12.45 -16.53
N ILE A 35 -8.13 -11.84 -15.99
CA ILE A 35 -6.88 -11.62 -16.70
C ILE A 35 -6.08 -12.92 -16.63
N VAL A 36 -5.85 -13.58 -17.78
CA VAL A 36 -5.08 -14.83 -17.86
C VAL A 36 -3.61 -14.55 -18.01
N LYS A 37 -3.26 -13.49 -18.74
CA LYS A 37 -1.89 -13.08 -19.01
C LYS A 37 -1.83 -11.57 -19.16
N GLN A 38 -0.76 -10.98 -18.65
CA GLN A 38 -0.45 -9.58 -18.86
C GLN A 38 1.04 -9.42 -19.19
N THR A 39 1.31 -8.64 -20.22
CA THR A 39 2.66 -8.17 -20.55
C THR A 39 2.60 -6.67 -20.78
N PHE A 40 3.65 -5.94 -20.40
CA PHE A 40 3.72 -4.53 -20.72
C PHE A 40 5.18 -4.09 -21.00
N GLU A 41 5.28 -3.01 -21.75
CA GLU A 41 6.54 -2.32 -22.00
C GLU A 41 6.39 -0.85 -21.58
N VAL A 42 7.40 -0.35 -20.87
CA VAL A 42 7.56 1.05 -20.54
C VAL A 42 8.75 1.57 -21.32
N GLN A 43 8.55 2.55 -22.19
CA GLN A 43 9.62 3.21 -22.94
C GLN A 43 9.77 4.66 -22.50
N PHE A 44 10.96 5.04 -22.05
CA PHE A 44 11.31 6.43 -21.78
C PHE A 44 11.75 7.11 -23.07
N ILE A 45 11.03 8.16 -23.48
CA ILE A 45 11.31 8.97 -24.66
C ILE A 45 12.00 10.24 -24.17
N SER A 46 13.31 10.36 -24.46
CA SER A 46 14.11 11.52 -24.11
C SER A 46 13.77 12.72 -25.02
N GLY A 47 13.90 13.93 -24.48
CA GLY A 47 13.67 15.17 -25.25
C GLY A 47 13.52 16.38 -24.33
N THR A 48 13.18 17.53 -24.91
CA THR A 48 12.87 18.77 -24.16
C THR A 48 11.61 18.62 -23.30
N ALA A 49 10.69 17.72 -23.70
CA ALA A 49 9.55 17.29 -22.95
C ALA A 49 9.59 15.76 -22.88
N PRO A 50 10.26 15.18 -21.88
CA PRO A 50 10.36 13.73 -21.76
C PRO A 50 9.00 13.10 -21.55
N GLN A 51 8.80 11.90 -22.09
CA GLN A 51 7.55 11.16 -22.04
C GLN A 51 7.78 9.71 -21.69
N LEU A 52 6.78 9.05 -21.15
CA LEU A 52 6.72 7.59 -21.01
C LEU A 52 5.66 7.04 -21.96
N ARG A 53 6.06 6.18 -22.87
CA ARG A 53 5.12 5.39 -23.66
C ARG A 53 4.90 4.06 -22.95
N ILE A 54 3.63 3.71 -22.78
CA ILE A 54 3.19 2.48 -22.14
C ILE A 54 2.45 1.64 -23.19
N HIS A 55 2.91 0.42 -23.38
CA HIS A 55 2.25 -0.58 -24.21
C HIS A 55 1.84 -1.74 -23.32
N ASN A 56 0.54 -2.04 -23.20
CA ASN A 56 0.02 -3.15 -22.42
C ASN A 56 -0.68 -4.16 -23.32
N ALA A 57 -0.38 -5.44 -23.14
CA ALA A 57 -1.09 -6.53 -23.79
C ALA A 57 -1.64 -7.50 -22.75
N TYR A 58 -2.94 -7.74 -22.81
CA TYR A 58 -3.69 -8.61 -21.93
C TYR A 58 -4.29 -9.77 -22.71
N THR A 59 -4.28 -10.97 -22.16
CA THR A 59 -5.17 -12.03 -22.55
C THR A 59 -6.25 -12.15 -21.48
N LEU A 60 -7.49 -11.85 -21.84
CA LEU A 60 -8.66 -11.90 -20.98
C LEU A 60 -9.46 -13.16 -21.27
N GLN A 61 -10.16 -13.71 -20.28
CA GLN A 61 -11.08 -14.84 -20.46
C GLN A 61 -12.42 -14.51 -19.81
N ASN A 62 -13.52 -14.68 -20.56
CA ASN A 62 -14.86 -14.63 -19.98
C ASN A 62 -15.05 -15.83 -19.04
N SER A 63 -15.06 -15.58 -17.73
CA SER A 63 -15.28 -16.57 -16.67
C SER A 63 -16.73 -16.63 -16.20
N GLY A 64 -17.59 -15.76 -16.72
CA GLY A 64 -19.02 -15.72 -16.43
C GLY A 64 -19.81 -16.82 -17.10
N THR A 65 -21.10 -16.90 -16.79
CA THR A 65 -22.06 -17.87 -17.35
C THR A 65 -22.79 -17.34 -18.59
N ALA A 66 -22.67 -16.05 -18.87
CA ALA A 66 -23.32 -15.36 -20.00
C ALA A 66 -22.27 -14.73 -20.92
N PRO A 67 -22.61 -14.50 -22.20
CA PRO A 67 -21.81 -13.66 -23.08
C PRO A 67 -21.69 -12.24 -22.53
N LEU A 68 -20.58 -11.57 -22.84
CA LEU A 68 -20.32 -10.19 -22.51
C LEU A 68 -20.34 -9.33 -23.78
N ASP A 69 -20.99 -8.17 -23.72
CA ASP A 69 -21.05 -7.22 -24.83
C ASP A 69 -20.04 -6.08 -24.68
N PHE A 70 -19.45 -5.93 -23.48
CA PHE A 70 -18.45 -4.89 -23.17
C PHE A 70 -17.65 -5.27 -21.92
N ILE A 71 -16.56 -4.55 -21.71
CA ILE A 71 -15.86 -4.44 -20.42
C ILE A 71 -15.68 -2.98 -20.06
N ASP A 72 -15.66 -2.69 -18.76
CA ASP A 72 -15.41 -1.35 -18.24
C ASP A 72 -14.02 -1.29 -17.62
N VAL A 73 -13.25 -0.25 -17.97
CA VAL A 73 -11.84 -0.11 -17.60
C VAL A 73 -11.58 1.31 -17.11
N VAL A 74 -10.97 1.46 -15.95
CA VAL A 74 -10.44 2.74 -15.50
C VAL A 74 -9.05 2.91 -16.10
N PHE A 75 -8.91 3.90 -16.97
CA PHE A 75 -7.61 4.28 -17.50
C PHE A 75 -6.96 5.34 -16.61
N PRO A 76 -5.61 5.42 -16.62
CA PRO A 76 -4.92 6.52 -15.95
C PRO A 76 -5.54 7.87 -16.30
N ASP A 77 -5.87 8.69 -15.30
CA ASP A 77 -6.54 9.96 -15.51
C ASP A 77 -5.68 10.94 -16.33
N ALA A 78 -6.27 11.51 -17.38
CA ALA A 78 -5.56 12.41 -18.28
C ALA A 78 -5.10 13.71 -17.60
N LYS A 79 -5.85 14.21 -16.59
CA LYS A 79 -5.49 15.43 -15.87
C LYS A 79 -4.36 15.18 -14.86
N THR A 80 -4.44 14.07 -14.14
CA THR A 80 -3.49 13.72 -13.09
C THR A 80 -2.16 13.25 -13.66
N TYR A 81 -2.20 12.43 -14.72
CA TYR A 81 -1.00 11.77 -15.28
C TYR A 81 -0.54 12.37 -16.63
N GLY A 82 -1.24 13.37 -17.15
CA GLY A 82 -0.94 13.89 -18.48
C GLY A 82 -1.07 12.83 -19.59
N ARG A 83 -2.01 11.87 -19.42
CA ARG A 83 -2.20 10.80 -20.40
C ARG A 83 -2.69 11.36 -21.73
N THR A 84 -2.03 10.95 -22.80
CA THR A 84 -2.37 11.28 -24.20
C THR A 84 -2.30 10.02 -25.07
N ASN A 85 -2.76 10.14 -26.32
CA ASN A 85 -2.62 9.11 -27.34
C ASN A 85 -3.16 7.73 -26.94
N LEU A 86 -4.31 7.68 -26.23
CA LEU A 86 -4.94 6.41 -25.88
C LEU A 86 -5.42 5.69 -27.14
N GLN A 87 -4.88 4.50 -27.38
CA GLN A 87 -5.30 3.56 -28.41
C GLN A 87 -5.66 2.23 -27.77
N VAL A 88 -6.75 1.64 -28.21
CA VAL A 88 -7.24 0.37 -27.68
C VAL A 88 -7.58 -0.54 -28.85
N GLU A 89 -7.06 -1.77 -28.81
CA GLU A 89 -7.38 -2.83 -29.76
C GLU A 89 -7.88 -4.07 -29.01
N LEU A 90 -8.97 -4.67 -29.49
CA LEU A 90 -9.53 -5.89 -28.96
C LEU A 90 -9.64 -6.94 -30.08
N GLY A 91 -8.99 -8.09 -29.87
CA GLY A 91 -8.92 -9.14 -30.90
C GLY A 91 -8.29 -8.64 -32.21
N GLY A 92 -7.34 -7.70 -32.15
CA GLY A 92 -6.68 -7.09 -33.29
C GLY A 92 -7.52 -6.05 -34.05
N GLN A 93 -8.66 -5.62 -33.50
CA GLN A 93 -9.49 -4.58 -34.08
C GLN A 93 -9.49 -3.33 -33.17
N PRO A 94 -9.36 -2.13 -33.73
CA PRO A 94 -9.42 -0.90 -32.97
C PRO A 94 -10.80 -0.72 -32.33
N VAL A 95 -10.81 -0.32 -31.07
CA VAL A 95 -12.02 -0.03 -30.30
C VAL A 95 -12.01 1.41 -29.85
N THR A 96 -13.11 2.12 -30.08
CA THR A 96 -13.31 3.47 -29.54
C THR A 96 -13.91 3.38 -28.15
N PRO A 97 -13.16 3.76 -27.09
CA PRO A 97 -13.70 3.79 -25.74
C PRO A 97 -14.87 4.78 -25.62
N GLN A 98 -15.91 4.40 -24.90
CA GLN A 98 -17.10 5.20 -24.65
C GLN A 98 -17.15 5.66 -23.20
N ASN A 99 -17.72 6.82 -22.93
CA ASN A 99 -17.98 7.25 -21.56
C ASN A 99 -19.01 6.34 -20.89
N LEU A 100 -18.80 6.05 -19.62
CA LEU A 100 -19.82 5.38 -18.81
C LEU A 100 -21.03 6.29 -18.62
N PRO A 101 -22.26 5.73 -18.48
CA PRO A 101 -23.40 6.45 -17.95
C PRO A 101 -23.08 7.16 -16.62
N GLU A 102 -23.69 8.35 -16.38
CA GLU A 102 -23.38 9.17 -15.19
C GLU A 102 -23.53 8.42 -13.87
N GLU A 103 -24.50 7.51 -13.79
CA GLU A 103 -24.75 6.67 -12.62
C GLU A 103 -23.57 5.77 -12.22
N TYR A 104 -22.68 5.45 -13.17
CA TYR A 104 -21.49 4.62 -12.95
C TYR A 104 -20.20 5.43 -12.84
N GLN A 105 -20.24 6.73 -13.07
CA GLN A 105 -19.05 7.60 -12.95
C GLN A 105 -18.72 7.96 -11.49
N VAL A 106 -19.69 7.81 -10.58
CA VAL A 106 -19.55 8.15 -9.16
C VAL A 106 -18.63 7.14 -8.49
N GLY A 107 -17.37 7.47 -8.32
CA GLY A 107 -16.35 6.64 -7.65
C GLY A 107 -15.27 6.05 -8.57
N SER A 108 -15.39 6.21 -9.88
CA SER A 108 -14.40 5.72 -10.84
C SER A 108 -14.11 6.76 -11.92
N PRO A 109 -13.55 7.93 -11.58
CA PRO A 109 -13.20 8.94 -12.57
C PRO A 109 -12.20 8.34 -13.58
N GLY A 110 -12.44 8.59 -14.87
CA GLY A 110 -11.62 8.03 -15.96
C GLY A 110 -12.02 6.64 -16.41
N ALA A 111 -13.13 6.08 -15.89
CA ALA A 111 -13.67 4.80 -16.36
C ALA A 111 -14.30 4.97 -17.74
N LEU A 112 -13.96 4.07 -18.65
CA LEU A 112 -14.45 4.01 -20.01
C LEU A 112 -14.97 2.60 -20.33
N ARG A 113 -16.00 2.52 -21.16
CA ARG A 113 -16.55 1.27 -21.68
C ARG A 113 -15.87 0.90 -22.99
N LEU A 114 -15.45 -0.35 -23.09
CA LEU A 114 -14.93 -0.94 -24.32
C LEU A 114 -16.01 -1.89 -24.89
N PRO A 115 -16.79 -1.45 -25.88
CA PRO A 115 -17.82 -2.28 -26.49
C PRO A 115 -17.18 -3.35 -27.39
N PHE A 116 -17.83 -4.51 -27.49
CA PHE A 116 -17.41 -5.58 -28.38
C PHE A 116 -18.16 -5.52 -29.69
N ALA A 117 -17.49 -5.77 -30.80
CA ALA A 117 -18.11 -5.90 -32.12
C ALA A 117 -19.00 -7.16 -32.22
N SER A 118 -18.70 -8.17 -31.42
CA SER A 118 -19.51 -9.38 -31.28
C SER A 118 -19.50 -9.81 -29.82
N PRO A 119 -20.60 -10.43 -29.31
CA PRO A 119 -20.65 -10.92 -27.94
C PRO A 119 -19.46 -11.83 -27.61
N TRP A 120 -18.92 -11.69 -26.42
CA TRP A 120 -17.80 -12.49 -25.94
C TRP A 120 -18.31 -13.75 -25.25
N ALA A 121 -18.19 -14.89 -25.90
CA ALA A 121 -18.74 -16.14 -25.42
C ALA A 121 -18.08 -16.63 -24.12
N GLN A 122 -18.81 -17.45 -23.36
CA GLN A 122 -18.28 -18.07 -22.14
C GLN A 122 -17.00 -18.87 -22.42
N LYS A 123 -16.00 -18.74 -21.57
CA LYS A 123 -14.66 -19.38 -21.66
C LYS A 123 -13.81 -18.95 -22.86
N GLU A 124 -14.34 -18.15 -23.76
CA GLU A 124 -13.57 -17.58 -24.85
C GLU A 124 -12.47 -16.67 -24.31
N LYS A 125 -11.31 -16.66 -24.98
CA LYS A 125 -10.21 -15.74 -24.69
C LYS A 125 -10.15 -14.66 -25.76
N ARG A 126 -9.85 -13.44 -25.35
CA ARG A 126 -9.58 -12.31 -26.24
C ARG A 126 -8.35 -11.55 -25.80
N ASP A 127 -7.58 -11.11 -26.77
CA ASP A 127 -6.43 -10.25 -26.52
C ASP A 127 -6.89 -8.79 -26.58
N LEU A 128 -6.44 -8.01 -25.58
CA LEU A 128 -6.65 -6.58 -25.48
C LEU A 128 -5.28 -5.91 -25.46
N VAL A 129 -5.08 -4.95 -26.36
CA VAL A 129 -3.88 -4.11 -26.40
C VAL A 129 -4.27 -2.69 -26.07
N VAL A 130 -3.51 -2.04 -25.20
CA VAL A 130 -3.73 -0.66 -24.78
C VAL A 130 -2.41 0.10 -24.83
N ASP A 131 -2.36 1.13 -25.67
CA ASP A 131 -1.24 2.04 -25.81
C ASP A 131 -1.62 3.45 -25.33
N TYR A 132 -0.72 4.10 -24.61
CA TYR A 132 -0.84 5.50 -24.22
C TYR A 132 0.50 6.11 -23.87
N THR A 133 0.52 7.42 -23.78
CA THR A 133 1.72 8.19 -23.42
C THR A 133 1.43 9.03 -22.19
N PHE A 134 2.39 9.13 -21.28
CA PHE A 134 2.38 10.08 -20.17
C PHE A 134 3.32 11.24 -20.43
N ALA A 135 2.87 12.45 -20.12
CA ALA A 135 3.71 13.62 -20.00
C ALA A 135 4.05 13.87 -18.51
N PRO A 136 5.15 14.54 -18.19
CA PRO A 136 5.44 14.99 -16.83
C PRO A 136 4.30 15.83 -16.28
N ALA A 137 4.07 15.75 -14.96
CA ALA A 137 3.09 16.61 -14.29
C ALA A 137 3.41 18.08 -14.54
N ALA A 138 2.35 18.89 -14.74
CA ALA A 138 2.49 20.33 -14.96
C ALA A 138 3.23 20.97 -13.76
N GLY A 139 4.34 21.65 -14.02
CA GLY A 139 5.20 22.27 -12.99
C GLY A 139 6.49 21.49 -12.68
N ALA A 140 6.67 20.28 -13.22
CA ALA A 140 7.98 19.62 -13.20
C ALA A 140 8.98 20.47 -13.99
N THR A 141 10.09 20.84 -13.36
CA THR A 141 11.14 21.61 -14.04
C THR A 141 11.69 20.80 -15.22
N THR A 142 11.70 21.44 -16.39
CA THR A 142 12.16 20.88 -17.67
C THR A 142 13.69 20.69 -17.77
N GLN A 143 14.42 20.65 -16.66
CA GLN A 143 15.76 20.07 -16.70
C GLN A 143 15.64 18.63 -17.18
N ALA A 144 16.45 18.26 -18.15
CA ALA A 144 16.42 16.94 -18.78
C ALA A 144 16.19 15.88 -17.71
N ALA A 145 15.08 15.16 -17.80
CA ALA A 145 14.71 14.18 -16.77
C ALA A 145 15.84 13.19 -16.57
N GLU A 146 16.48 13.25 -15.42
CA GLU A 146 17.56 12.33 -15.06
C GLU A 146 17.02 11.05 -14.42
N SER A 147 15.73 11.05 -14.05
CA SER A 147 15.06 9.91 -13.45
C SER A 147 13.55 9.96 -13.62
N PHE A 148 12.89 8.83 -13.50
CA PHE A 148 11.42 8.74 -13.38
C PHE A 148 11.02 7.63 -12.43
N GLN A 149 9.79 7.73 -11.90
CA GLN A 149 9.17 6.70 -11.09
C GLN A 149 7.75 6.41 -11.56
N LEU A 150 7.37 5.15 -11.50
CA LEU A 150 6.00 4.67 -11.64
C LEU A 150 5.66 3.88 -10.36
N GLY A 151 4.71 4.40 -9.60
CA GLY A 151 4.23 3.76 -8.37
C GLY A 151 3.45 2.48 -8.64
N ILE A 152 2.87 1.89 -7.58
CA ILE A 152 2.08 0.66 -7.72
C ILE A 152 0.68 0.86 -8.31
N ARG A 153 0.18 2.09 -8.36
CA ARG A 153 -1.18 2.41 -8.79
C ARG A 153 -1.21 3.57 -9.76
N GLY A 154 -2.32 3.66 -10.48
CA GLY A 154 -2.71 4.82 -11.25
C GLY A 154 -2.10 4.92 -12.65
N TRP A 155 -1.11 4.13 -13.00
CA TRP A 155 -0.48 4.16 -14.31
C TRP A 155 -0.81 2.96 -15.22
N LEU A 156 -1.36 1.89 -14.66
CA LEU A 156 -1.90 0.75 -15.40
C LEU A 156 -3.44 0.82 -15.44
N PRO A 157 -4.07 0.30 -16.50
CA PRO A 157 -5.51 0.12 -16.56
C PRO A 157 -6.02 -0.79 -15.44
N VAL A 158 -7.15 -0.41 -14.83
CA VAL A 158 -7.84 -1.22 -13.82
C VAL A 158 -9.17 -1.67 -14.39
N PHE A 159 -9.37 -2.98 -14.44
CA PHE A 159 -10.60 -3.58 -14.94
C PHE A 159 -11.67 -3.56 -13.85
N LEU A 160 -12.86 -3.06 -14.19
CA LEU A 160 -13.99 -2.98 -13.28
C LEU A 160 -14.83 -4.25 -13.35
N PRO A 161 -15.32 -4.75 -12.21
CA PRO A 161 -16.35 -5.79 -12.21
C PRO A 161 -17.66 -5.23 -12.79
N PRO A 162 -18.54 -6.07 -13.31
CA PRO A 162 -19.79 -5.63 -13.99
C PRO A 162 -20.72 -4.79 -13.14
N ASN A 163 -20.68 -4.94 -11.82
CA ASN A 163 -21.47 -4.15 -10.88
C ASN A 163 -20.79 -2.82 -10.46
N HIS A 164 -19.62 -2.50 -11.00
CA HIS A 164 -18.80 -1.33 -10.68
C HIS A 164 -18.44 -1.18 -9.18
N ILE A 165 -18.81 -2.13 -8.36
CA ILE A 165 -18.28 -2.24 -7.01
C ILE A 165 -16.88 -2.80 -7.18
N LEU A 166 -15.88 -1.94 -7.03
CA LEU A 166 -14.50 -2.40 -6.86
C LEU A 166 -14.57 -3.37 -5.69
N ALA A 167 -14.50 -4.66 -5.97
CA ALA A 167 -14.36 -5.65 -4.94
C ALA A 167 -13.14 -5.21 -4.13
N ASP A 168 -13.28 -5.16 -2.80
CA ASP A 168 -12.18 -4.80 -1.90
C ASP A 168 -11.02 -5.82 -1.99
N THR A 169 -11.19 -6.86 -2.74
CA THR A 169 -10.19 -7.86 -3.11
C THR A 169 -9.71 -7.62 -4.54
N PRO A 170 -8.53 -7.05 -4.73
CA PRO A 170 -7.86 -7.16 -6.01
C PRO A 170 -7.73 -8.67 -6.31
N GLY A 171 -8.32 -9.13 -7.39
CA GLY A 171 -8.10 -10.49 -7.88
C GLY A 171 -6.58 -10.73 -7.95
N GLN A 172 -6.12 -11.93 -7.60
CA GLN A 172 -4.68 -12.23 -7.67
C GLN A 172 -4.15 -11.77 -9.04
N PRO A 173 -3.13 -10.91 -9.08
CA PRO A 173 -2.59 -10.49 -10.34
C PRO A 173 -2.10 -11.72 -11.09
N PRO A 174 -2.38 -11.83 -12.39
CA PRO A 174 -1.82 -12.92 -13.20
C PRO A 174 -0.30 -12.83 -13.18
N THR A 175 0.37 -13.92 -13.48
CA THR A 175 1.82 -13.88 -13.74
C THR A 175 2.07 -12.82 -14.81
N MET A 176 2.91 -11.85 -14.48
CA MET A 176 3.14 -10.66 -15.30
C MET A 176 4.60 -10.61 -15.74
N THR A 177 4.81 -10.31 -17.00
CA THR A 177 6.16 -10.01 -17.50
C THR A 177 6.18 -8.60 -18.06
N PHE A 178 7.28 -7.89 -17.86
CA PHE A 178 7.40 -6.55 -18.42
C PHE A 178 8.83 -6.21 -18.83
N SER A 179 8.93 -5.21 -19.70
CA SER A 179 10.19 -4.63 -20.11
C SER A 179 10.20 -3.12 -19.87
N VAL A 180 11.41 -2.62 -19.57
CA VAL A 180 11.65 -1.19 -19.40
C VAL A 180 12.76 -0.80 -20.35
N ARG A 181 12.45 0.05 -21.32
CA ARG A 181 13.37 0.58 -22.32
C ARG A 181 13.78 1.99 -21.94
N VAL A 182 15.05 2.21 -21.70
CA VAL A 182 15.62 3.46 -21.22
C VAL A 182 16.97 3.76 -21.88
N PRO A 183 17.46 5.01 -21.88
CA PRO A 183 18.81 5.34 -22.30
C PRO A 183 19.86 4.46 -21.63
N ALA A 184 20.96 4.15 -22.32
CA ALA A 184 22.01 3.27 -21.82
C ALA A 184 22.65 3.76 -20.50
N SER A 185 22.57 5.07 -20.23
CA SER A 185 23.06 5.68 -18.99
C SER A 185 22.13 5.49 -17.79
N PHE A 186 20.92 4.97 -17.98
CA PHE A 186 19.95 4.76 -16.91
C PHE A 186 20.11 3.39 -16.28
N VAL A 187 19.92 3.35 -14.96
CA VAL A 187 19.71 2.13 -14.18
C VAL A 187 18.22 1.98 -13.95
N VAL A 188 17.71 0.75 -14.00
CA VAL A 188 16.31 0.43 -13.68
C VAL A 188 16.28 -0.44 -12.43
N VAL A 189 15.48 -0.02 -11.46
CA VAL A 189 15.12 -0.81 -10.29
C VAL A 189 13.61 -0.99 -10.33
N ALA A 190 13.17 -2.24 -10.35
CA ALA A 190 11.76 -2.55 -10.44
C ALA A 190 11.38 -3.69 -9.52
N ARG A 191 10.09 -3.83 -9.23
CA ARG A 191 9.56 -4.99 -8.51
C ARG A 191 9.61 -6.23 -9.41
N GLY A 192 9.79 -7.37 -8.78
CA GLY A 192 9.93 -8.66 -9.47
C GLY A 192 11.38 -9.10 -9.61
N SER A 193 11.58 -10.21 -10.29
CA SER A 193 12.92 -10.74 -10.60
C SER A 193 13.38 -10.25 -11.96
N GLU A 194 14.58 -9.70 -12.03
CA GLU A 194 15.19 -9.35 -13.31
C GLU A 194 15.46 -10.64 -14.12
N ALA A 195 14.81 -10.75 -15.27
CA ALA A 195 14.94 -11.89 -16.20
C ALA A 195 16.04 -11.71 -17.22
N GLY A 196 16.58 -10.50 -17.35
CA GLY A 196 17.70 -10.18 -18.22
C GLY A 196 17.73 -8.73 -18.66
N ARG A 197 18.89 -8.37 -19.20
CA ARG A 197 19.17 -7.05 -19.77
C ARG A 197 19.75 -7.20 -21.15
N LYS A 198 19.30 -6.39 -22.10
CA LYS A 198 19.84 -6.31 -23.46
C LYS A 198 20.12 -4.86 -23.81
N GLN A 199 21.26 -4.59 -24.40
CA GLN A 199 21.53 -3.31 -25.04
C GLN A 199 20.99 -3.31 -26.47
N ASP A 200 20.34 -2.24 -26.88
CA ASP A 200 19.77 -2.04 -28.20
C ASP A 200 20.12 -0.61 -28.68
N GLY A 201 21.23 -0.49 -29.38
CA GLY A 201 21.78 0.81 -29.75
C GLY A 201 22.18 1.66 -28.56
N ALA A 202 21.54 2.85 -28.41
CA ALA A 202 21.75 3.80 -27.34
C ALA A 202 20.86 3.53 -26.13
N GLU A 203 20.06 2.46 -26.13
CA GLU A 203 19.11 2.12 -25.09
C GLU A 203 19.46 0.78 -24.43
N ASN A 204 19.01 0.62 -23.19
CA ASN A 204 18.96 -0.65 -22.48
C ASN A 204 17.52 -1.12 -22.35
N ILE A 205 17.29 -2.40 -22.53
CA ILE A 205 16.01 -3.06 -22.29
C ILE A 205 16.19 -4.00 -21.11
N TYR A 206 15.55 -3.68 -19.98
CA TYR A 206 15.48 -4.53 -18.80
C TYR A 206 14.21 -5.36 -18.87
N ARG A 207 14.26 -6.63 -18.52
CA ARG A 207 13.10 -7.53 -18.46
C ARG A 207 12.91 -8.04 -17.06
N PHE A 208 11.65 -8.09 -16.62
CA PHE A 208 11.26 -8.50 -15.27
C PHE A 208 10.11 -9.50 -15.34
N ASN A 209 10.10 -10.42 -14.36
CA ASN A 209 8.99 -11.31 -14.07
C ASN A 209 8.42 -10.93 -12.71
N LEU A 210 7.12 -10.68 -12.63
CA LEU A 210 6.38 -10.44 -11.42
C LEU A 210 5.67 -11.74 -11.01
N GLY A 211 5.87 -12.20 -9.78
CA GLY A 211 5.25 -13.41 -9.25
C GLY A 211 3.81 -13.18 -8.80
N GLN A 212 3.11 -14.26 -8.48
CA GLN A 212 1.73 -14.21 -7.98
C GLN A 212 1.60 -13.51 -6.61
N ASP A 213 2.66 -13.51 -5.82
CA ASP A 213 2.71 -12.87 -4.50
C ASP A 213 2.99 -11.36 -4.57
N ASP A 214 3.25 -10.84 -5.76
CA ASP A 214 3.55 -9.44 -5.99
C ASP A 214 2.26 -8.69 -6.36
N LEU A 215 1.91 -7.65 -5.58
CA LEU A 215 0.64 -6.94 -5.74
C LEU A 215 0.56 -6.10 -7.02
N ALA A 216 1.63 -5.42 -7.39
CA ALA A 216 1.68 -4.56 -8.58
C ALA A 216 3.12 -4.21 -8.94
N PRO A 217 3.42 -3.91 -10.21
CA PRO A 217 4.73 -3.44 -10.60
C PRO A 217 4.96 -2.01 -10.10
N TYR A 218 6.18 -1.73 -9.63
CA TYR A 218 6.71 -0.38 -9.56
C TYR A 218 8.01 -0.33 -10.35
N ILE A 219 8.36 0.85 -10.85
CA ILE A 219 9.56 1.06 -11.66
C ILE A 219 10.19 2.38 -11.25
N VAL A 220 11.48 2.34 -10.95
CA VAL A 220 12.32 3.51 -10.77
C VAL A 220 13.46 3.41 -11.77
N ALA A 221 13.67 4.45 -12.56
CA ALA A 221 14.74 4.48 -13.54
C ALA A 221 15.39 5.85 -13.59
N GLY A 222 16.71 5.90 -13.75
CA GLY A 222 17.45 7.14 -13.80
C GLY A 222 18.96 6.97 -13.91
N ARG A 223 19.66 8.09 -13.96
CA ARG A 223 21.14 8.13 -13.92
C ARG A 223 21.61 8.01 -12.48
N TYR A 224 21.52 6.80 -11.93
CA TYR A 224 21.90 6.57 -10.55
C TYR A 224 23.30 6.00 -10.42
N LEU A 225 23.99 6.48 -9.39
CA LEU A 225 25.19 5.87 -8.84
C LEU A 225 24.79 5.04 -7.63
N SER A 226 25.26 3.83 -7.50
CA SER A 226 25.04 2.99 -6.32
C SER A 226 26.21 3.13 -5.36
N SER A 227 25.93 3.19 -4.05
CA SER A 227 26.99 3.14 -3.04
C SER A 227 27.73 1.80 -3.12
N PRO A 228 29.08 1.81 -3.22
CA PRO A 228 29.85 0.58 -3.41
C PRO A 228 29.80 -0.39 -2.23
N GLU A 229 29.69 0.14 -1.03
CA GLU A 229 29.80 -0.64 0.22
C GLU A 229 28.62 -1.56 0.48
N ALA A 230 27.45 -1.21 -0.03
CA ALA A 230 26.23 -1.98 0.20
C ALA A 230 26.14 -3.29 -0.61
N LYS A 231 26.85 -3.40 -1.71
CA LYS A 231 26.85 -4.62 -2.56
C LYS A 231 27.56 -5.80 -1.88
N GLN A 232 28.40 -5.55 -0.88
CA GLN A 232 29.25 -6.58 -0.26
C GLN A 232 28.69 -7.15 1.03
N SER A 233 27.78 -6.43 1.74
CA SER A 233 27.38 -6.80 3.09
C SER A 233 25.88 -7.13 3.28
N GLY A 234 25.06 -7.02 2.25
CA GLY A 234 23.60 -7.03 2.40
C GLY A 234 23.10 -5.77 3.12
N GLY A 235 21.83 -5.39 2.97
CA GLY A 235 21.24 -4.25 3.68
C GLY A 235 20.91 -3.05 2.78
N ALA A 236 21.14 -1.83 3.28
CA ALA A 236 20.74 -0.60 2.60
C ALA A 236 21.67 -0.25 1.43
N VAL A 237 21.10 -0.07 0.23
CA VAL A 237 21.81 0.44 -0.96
C VAL A 237 21.27 1.81 -1.31
N PHE A 238 22.13 2.82 -1.30
CA PHE A 238 21.76 4.15 -1.74
C PHE A 238 21.98 4.30 -3.24
N TRP A 239 20.94 4.71 -3.93
CA TRP A 239 20.95 5.11 -5.33
C TRP A 239 20.81 6.62 -5.40
N THR A 240 21.75 7.31 -5.99
CA THR A 240 21.84 8.77 -5.96
C THR A 240 22.25 9.31 -7.32
N SER A 241 21.66 10.44 -7.70
CA SER A 241 22.07 11.16 -8.93
C SER A 241 23.39 11.91 -8.78
N GLN A 242 23.82 12.16 -7.52
CA GLN A 242 25.07 12.85 -7.20
C GLN A 242 25.87 12.05 -6.17
N PRO A 243 27.20 12.21 -6.10
CA PRO A 243 28.01 11.57 -5.08
C PRO A 243 27.52 11.92 -3.65
N LEU A 244 27.36 10.90 -2.82
CA LEU A 244 26.97 11.07 -1.43
C LEU A 244 28.16 11.61 -0.62
N PRO A 245 27.92 12.50 0.37
CA PRO A 245 28.96 12.95 1.27
C PRO A 245 29.49 11.79 2.12
N ALA A 246 30.76 11.86 2.52
CA ALA A 246 31.39 10.83 3.36
C ALA A 246 30.68 10.63 4.72
N SER A 247 29.98 11.65 5.21
CA SER A 247 29.22 11.60 6.47
C SER A 247 27.99 10.67 6.41
N ILE A 248 27.61 10.19 5.21
CA ILE A 248 26.43 9.32 5.04
C ILE A 248 26.62 7.90 5.61
N SER A 249 27.86 7.48 5.88
CA SER A 249 28.16 6.11 6.30
C SER A 249 27.41 5.69 7.58
N ALA A 250 27.28 6.60 8.55
CA ALA A 250 26.53 6.33 9.79
C ALA A 250 25.04 6.11 9.51
N THR A 251 24.43 6.95 8.66
CA THR A 251 23.03 6.81 8.23
C THR A 251 22.84 5.52 7.46
N GLN A 252 23.76 5.16 6.57
CA GLN A 252 23.71 3.91 5.83
C GLN A 252 23.78 2.69 6.75
N GLN A 253 24.65 2.74 7.76
CA GLN A 253 24.74 1.68 8.77
C GLN A 253 23.44 1.57 9.56
N ARG A 254 22.84 2.69 9.96
CA ARG A 254 21.56 2.73 10.68
C ARG A 254 20.45 2.08 9.84
N PHE A 255 20.33 2.43 8.57
CA PHE A 255 19.32 1.86 7.68
C PHE A 255 19.55 0.37 7.38
N THR A 256 20.82 -0.06 7.34
CA THR A 256 21.16 -1.49 7.27
C THR A 256 20.71 -2.24 8.52
N THR A 257 20.90 -1.65 9.70
CA THR A 257 20.41 -2.20 10.97
C THR A 257 18.88 -2.28 10.97
N ALA A 258 18.19 -1.21 10.57
CA ALA A 258 16.74 -1.17 10.46
C ALA A 258 16.19 -2.29 9.56
N TRP A 259 16.80 -2.48 8.38
CA TRP A 259 16.47 -3.58 7.49
C TRP A 259 16.63 -4.95 8.15
N GLY A 260 17.74 -5.16 8.86
CA GLY A 260 18.02 -6.40 9.60
C GLY A 260 16.99 -6.69 10.69
N VAL A 261 16.60 -5.67 11.47
CA VAL A 261 15.58 -5.77 12.52
C VAL A 261 14.22 -6.15 11.92
N LEU A 262 13.81 -5.48 10.86
CA LEU A 262 12.53 -5.77 10.21
C LEU A 262 12.47 -7.20 9.67
N GLN A 263 13.54 -7.67 9.03
CA GLN A 263 13.58 -9.06 8.55
C GLN A 263 13.57 -10.09 9.68
N LYS A 264 14.22 -9.78 10.80
CA LYS A 264 14.30 -10.67 11.98
C LYS A 264 12.96 -10.74 12.70
N ASP A 265 12.35 -9.60 12.99
CA ASP A 265 11.22 -9.49 13.91
C ASP A 265 9.86 -9.60 13.18
N PHE A 266 9.80 -9.19 11.91
CA PHE A 266 8.56 -9.22 11.10
C PHE A 266 8.64 -10.15 9.88
N GLY A 267 9.76 -10.86 9.72
CA GLY A 267 9.94 -11.85 8.66
C GLY A 267 10.40 -11.25 7.32
N LYS A 268 10.89 -12.10 6.44
CA LYS A 268 11.39 -11.69 5.12
C LYS A 268 10.24 -11.41 4.15
N ILE A 269 10.23 -10.24 3.53
CA ILE A 269 9.18 -9.86 2.56
C ILE A 269 9.55 -10.17 1.11
N ASN A 270 10.82 -10.28 0.77
CA ASN A 270 11.29 -10.60 -0.56
C ASN A 270 12.58 -11.43 -0.51
N LYS A 271 13.03 -11.89 -1.70
CA LYS A 271 14.29 -12.63 -1.84
C LYS A 271 15.51 -11.70 -2.02
N ARG A 272 15.33 -10.38 -1.95
CA ARG A 272 16.41 -9.44 -2.15
C ARG A 272 17.29 -9.40 -0.90
N GLU A 273 18.59 -9.45 -1.11
CA GLU A 273 19.58 -9.29 -0.04
C GLU A 273 19.76 -7.83 0.36
N THR A 274 19.43 -6.90 -0.54
CA THR A 274 19.62 -5.47 -0.34
C THR A 274 18.32 -4.70 -0.53
N PHE A 275 18.19 -3.59 0.18
CA PHE A 275 17.05 -2.69 0.09
C PHE A 275 17.46 -1.35 -0.54
N PRO A 276 16.79 -0.89 -1.60
CA PRO A 276 17.16 0.34 -2.29
C PRO A 276 16.59 1.58 -1.60
N TYR A 277 17.45 2.56 -1.37
CA TYR A 277 17.10 3.93 -1.00
C TYR A 277 17.49 4.85 -2.16
N PHE A 278 16.55 5.65 -2.63
CA PHE A 278 16.78 6.62 -3.69
C PHE A 278 16.90 8.00 -3.08
N VAL A 279 18.08 8.61 -3.22
CA VAL A 279 18.35 9.97 -2.74
C VAL A 279 18.31 10.90 -3.93
N GLU A 280 17.31 11.78 -3.96
CA GLU A 280 17.03 12.65 -5.09
C GLU A 280 16.66 14.08 -4.65
N SER A 281 17.07 15.05 -5.46
CA SER A 281 16.31 16.29 -5.59
C SER A 281 15.06 15.99 -6.42
N PRO A 282 13.95 16.73 -6.27
CA PRO A 282 12.65 16.36 -6.80
C PRO A 282 12.73 15.89 -8.25
N ALA A 283 12.50 14.59 -8.43
CA ALA A 283 12.48 13.92 -9.71
C ALA A 283 11.20 14.26 -10.48
N ILE A 284 11.25 14.13 -11.81
CA ILE A 284 10.03 14.15 -12.60
C ILE A 284 9.21 12.91 -12.24
N SER A 285 8.10 13.11 -11.55
CA SER A 285 7.13 12.05 -11.29
C SER A 285 6.11 11.99 -12.42
N PHE A 286 5.98 10.83 -13.04
CA PHE A 286 4.91 10.54 -14.01
C PHE A 286 3.69 9.90 -13.35
N ALA A 287 3.81 9.51 -12.09
CA ALA A 287 2.70 9.04 -11.28
C ALA A 287 2.63 9.89 -10.02
N VAL A 288 1.41 10.17 -9.55
CA VAL A 288 1.24 10.69 -8.21
C VAL A 288 1.73 9.58 -7.28
N ALA A 289 2.94 9.74 -6.75
CA ALA A 289 3.31 8.96 -5.60
C ALA A 289 2.23 9.24 -4.55
N ASP A 290 1.75 8.21 -3.84
CA ASP A 290 1.03 8.39 -2.59
C ASP A 290 2.04 8.96 -1.57
N SER A 291 2.62 10.12 -1.91
CA SER A 291 3.59 10.81 -1.11
C SER A 291 2.85 11.41 0.07
N LEU A 292 3.08 10.85 1.21
CA LEU A 292 2.85 11.60 2.43
C LEU A 292 3.66 12.89 2.33
N PRO A 293 3.12 14.04 2.72
CA PRO A 293 3.89 15.27 2.78
C PRO A 293 5.02 15.04 3.80
N GLY A 294 6.26 15.03 3.34
CA GLY A 294 7.43 14.81 4.18
C GLY A 294 8.69 14.55 3.36
N ASP A 295 9.80 14.44 4.05
CA ASP A 295 11.13 14.25 3.46
C ASP A 295 11.34 12.82 2.91
N PHE A 296 10.35 11.94 3.07
CA PHE A 296 10.38 10.55 2.67
C PHE A 296 9.12 10.16 1.88
N ALA A 297 9.31 9.42 0.82
CA ALA A 297 8.24 8.71 0.13
C ALA A 297 8.58 7.22 0.09
N SER A 298 7.76 6.40 0.72
CA SER A 298 7.88 4.94 0.64
C SER A 298 7.06 4.40 -0.52
N PHE A 299 7.58 3.38 -1.17
CA PHE A 299 6.87 2.61 -2.17
C PHE A 299 7.22 1.13 -1.98
N PRO A 300 6.43 0.21 -2.50
CA PRO A 300 6.73 -1.21 -2.35
C PRO A 300 8.11 -1.57 -2.87
N GLY A 301 9.02 -1.90 -1.95
CA GLY A 301 10.38 -2.31 -2.26
C GLY A 301 11.43 -1.20 -2.33
N GLY A 302 11.13 0.02 -1.86
CA GLY A 302 12.10 1.11 -1.79
C GLY A 302 11.62 2.33 -1.01
N VAL A 303 12.55 3.23 -0.71
CA VAL A 303 12.26 4.52 -0.08
C VAL A 303 12.96 5.62 -0.86
N PHE A 304 12.22 6.68 -1.21
CA PHE A 304 12.80 7.94 -1.67
C PHE A 304 13.11 8.84 -0.49
N ILE A 305 14.26 9.47 -0.53
CA ILE A 305 14.71 10.42 0.49
C ILE A 305 15.08 11.72 -0.24
N ASP A 306 14.54 12.84 0.24
CA ASP A 306 14.97 14.13 -0.25
C ASP A 306 16.46 14.37 0.10
N GLN A 307 17.26 14.80 -0.89
CA GLN A 307 18.70 14.96 -0.70
C GLN A 307 19.05 16.03 0.33
N ALA A 308 18.28 17.14 0.38
CA ALA A 308 18.52 18.21 1.34
C ALA A 308 18.11 17.77 2.75
N ALA A 309 17.00 17.02 2.88
CA ALA A 309 16.59 16.42 4.13
C ALA A 309 17.64 15.44 4.65
N LEU A 310 18.18 14.58 3.79
CA LEU A 310 19.26 13.66 4.16
C LEU A 310 20.52 14.41 4.62
N ALA A 311 20.91 15.48 3.92
CA ALA A 311 22.10 16.26 4.27
C ALA A 311 21.96 16.99 5.62
N SER A 312 20.76 17.47 5.95
CA SER A 312 20.48 18.21 7.19
C SER A 312 20.05 17.32 8.36
N GLY A 313 19.43 16.17 8.06
CA GLY A 313 18.71 15.34 9.02
C GLY A 313 19.46 14.11 9.52
N ALA A 314 20.60 13.75 8.95
CA ALA A 314 21.31 12.50 9.24
C ALA A 314 21.61 12.22 10.73
N ASN A 315 21.67 13.27 11.55
CA ASN A 315 21.88 13.19 13.01
C ASN A 315 20.61 13.57 13.82
N ASN A 316 19.46 13.75 13.16
CA ASN A 316 18.21 14.14 13.82
C ASN A 316 17.36 12.90 14.11
N SER A 317 17.03 12.67 15.38
CA SER A 317 16.23 11.49 15.80
C SER A 317 14.86 11.44 15.12
N ALA A 318 14.21 12.57 14.89
CA ALA A 318 12.92 12.60 14.17
C ALA A 318 13.09 12.18 12.71
N PHE A 319 14.14 12.63 12.01
CA PHE A 319 14.45 12.21 10.66
C PHE A 319 14.72 10.70 10.59
N ILE A 320 15.51 10.16 11.53
CA ILE A 320 15.83 8.74 11.61
C ILE A 320 14.54 7.91 11.81
N SER A 321 13.73 8.25 12.81
CA SER A 321 12.49 7.55 13.12
C SER A 321 11.48 7.58 11.94
N GLU A 322 11.36 8.70 11.23
CA GLU A 322 10.51 8.80 10.03
C GLU A 322 11.05 7.96 8.87
N SER A 323 12.39 7.89 8.70
CA SER A 323 13.00 7.05 7.68
C SER A 323 12.76 5.56 7.94
N GLU A 324 12.85 5.14 9.19
CA GLU A 324 12.59 3.78 9.63
C GLU A 324 11.10 3.41 9.47
N ARG A 325 10.20 4.35 9.76
CA ARG A 325 8.78 4.23 9.51
C ARG A 325 8.49 4.11 8.01
N ALA A 326 9.13 4.91 7.17
CA ALA A 326 9.02 4.81 5.72
C ALA A 326 9.51 3.46 5.20
N LEU A 327 10.62 2.94 5.74
CA LEU A 327 11.11 1.60 5.43
C LEU A 327 10.10 0.53 5.85
N ALA A 328 9.54 0.62 7.05
CA ALA A 328 8.59 -0.35 7.57
C ALA A 328 7.28 -0.41 6.76
N ARG A 329 6.86 0.67 6.10
CA ARG A 329 5.71 0.68 5.18
C ARG A 329 5.86 -0.31 4.02
N THR A 330 7.07 -0.73 3.69
CA THR A 330 7.29 -1.78 2.70
C THR A 330 6.84 -3.16 3.18
N TRP A 331 6.77 -3.38 4.51
CA TRP A 331 6.14 -4.55 5.13
C TRP A 331 4.63 -4.36 5.25
N PHE A 332 4.21 -3.19 5.71
CA PHE A 332 2.85 -2.90 6.17
C PHE A 332 2.06 -2.00 5.21
N GLY A 333 2.20 -2.19 3.97
CA GLY A 333 1.50 -1.51 2.87
C GLY A 333 1.71 -2.25 1.57
N ASP A 334 2.73 -3.13 1.54
CA ASP A 334 3.10 -3.92 0.39
C ASP A 334 2.94 -5.42 0.65
N ALA A 335 3.57 -5.98 1.68
CA ALA A 335 3.42 -7.39 2.01
C ALA A 335 2.08 -7.68 2.70
N LEU A 336 1.61 -6.78 3.57
CA LEU A 336 0.25 -6.75 4.11
C LEU A 336 -0.54 -5.62 3.47
N TYR A 337 -1.55 -5.95 2.68
CA TYR A 337 -2.43 -4.97 2.07
C TYR A 337 -3.63 -4.71 3.01
N PRO A 338 -3.77 -3.49 3.58
CA PRO A 338 -4.82 -3.24 4.55
C PRO A 338 -6.21 -3.12 3.91
N ALA A 339 -7.20 -3.79 4.47
CA ALA A 339 -8.61 -3.49 4.26
C ALA A 339 -8.91 -2.02 4.63
N ARG A 340 -9.95 -1.45 4.06
CA ARG A 340 -10.32 -0.06 4.30
C ARG A 340 -10.40 0.30 5.80
N THR A 341 -10.99 -0.57 6.62
CA THR A 341 -11.10 -0.39 8.08
C THR A 341 -9.78 -0.61 8.84
N ALA A 342 -8.81 -1.26 8.21
CA ALA A 342 -7.48 -1.53 8.74
C ALA A 342 -6.42 -0.53 8.25
N LEU A 343 -6.78 0.37 7.33
CA LEU A 343 -5.84 1.24 6.62
C LEU A 343 -4.89 1.97 7.56
N ILE A 344 -5.41 2.60 8.61
CA ILE A 344 -4.59 3.34 9.57
C ILE A 344 -3.84 2.41 10.53
N ALA A 345 -4.49 1.36 11.05
CA ALA A 345 -3.85 0.45 11.99
C ALA A 345 -2.69 -0.32 11.36
N VAL A 346 -2.85 -0.77 10.11
CA VAL A 346 -1.83 -1.52 9.37
C VAL A 346 -0.88 -0.56 8.64
N GLY A 347 -1.39 0.44 7.92
CA GLY A 347 -0.57 1.33 7.09
C GLY A 347 0.20 2.40 7.84
N GLU A 348 -0.25 2.78 9.05
CA GLU A 348 0.39 3.79 9.90
C GLU A 348 0.79 3.24 11.27
N GLY A 349 -0.08 2.44 11.89
CA GLY A 349 0.16 1.89 13.23
C GLY A 349 1.32 0.91 13.26
N LEU A 350 1.33 -0.09 12.37
CA LEU A 350 2.42 -1.06 12.30
C LEU A 350 3.76 -0.45 11.87
N PRO A 351 3.85 0.44 10.86
CA PRO A 351 5.09 1.13 10.56
C PRO A 351 5.64 1.94 11.72
N GLY A 352 4.79 2.68 12.42
CA GLY A 352 5.21 3.45 13.60
C GLY A 352 5.67 2.56 14.76
N TYR A 353 4.99 1.43 14.99
CA TYR A 353 5.42 0.43 15.96
C TYR A 353 6.77 -0.20 15.57
N ALA A 354 6.95 -0.52 14.30
CA ALA A 354 8.19 -1.10 13.81
C ALA A 354 9.38 -0.14 13.95
N ALA A 355 9.18 1.16 13.74
CA ALA A 355 10.20 2.18 14.00
C ALA A 355 10.63 2.16 15.48
N ILE A 356 9.69 2.09 16.43
CA ILE A 356 10.02 1.95 17.86
C ILE A 356 10.83 0.69 18.15
N VAL A 357 10.51 -0.43 17.50
CA VAL A 357 11.26 -1.70 17.66
C VAL A 357 12.67 -1.57 17.09
N ILE A 358 12.85 -0.84 15.99
CA ILE A 358 14.17 -0.55 15.40
C ILE A 358 14.99 0.33 16.32
N ASP A 359 14.39 1.41 16.83
CA ASP A 359 15.05 2.34 17.75
C ASP A 359 15.46 1.63 19.05
N GLU A 360 14.59 0.80 19.63
CA GLU A 360 14.91 -0.04 20.79
C GLU A 360 16.08 -1.00 20.51
N ALA A 361 16.10 -1.63 19.34
CA ALA A 361 17.16 -2.57 18.97
C ALA A 361 18.51 -1.88 18.72
N SER A 362 18.48 -0.62 18.29
CA SER A 362 19.68 0.14 17.95
C SER A 362 20.27 0.91 19.16
N ASP A 363 19.40 1.53 19.96
CA ASP A 363 19.79 2.50 20.99
C ASP A 363 19.32 2.08 22.39
N GLY A 364 18.65 0.93 22.48
CA GLY A 364 18.23 0.30 23.73
C GLY A 364 16.87 0.77 24.28
N PRO A 365 16.46 0.25 25.45
CA PRO A 365 15.14 0.53 26.02
C PRO A 365 14.80 1.99 26.27
N PRO A 366 15.77 2.90 26.57
CA PRO A 366 15.45 4.33 26.68
C PRO A 366 14.90 4.95 25.40
N ALA A 367 15.39 4.54 24.22
CA ALA A 367 14.90 5.05 22.95
C ALA A 367 13.42 4.67 22.73
N ARG A 368 13.03 3.43 23.08
CA ARG A 368 11.63 3.01 23.07
C ARG A 368 10.75 3.94 23.92
N GLN A 369 11.19 4.27 25.13
CA GLN A 369 10.42 5.15 26.03
C GLN A 369 10.31 6.56 25.45
N GLU A 370 11.36 7.09 24.87
CA GLU A 370 11.38 8.40 24.21
C GLU A 370 10.39 8.43 23.04
N ASP A 371 10.37 7.41 22.20
CA ASP A 371 9.43 7.30 21.10
C ASP A 371 7.98 7.24 21.54
N VAL A 372 7.68 6.44 22.57
CA VAL A 372 6.33 6.36 23.13
C VAL A 372 5.87 7.73 23.63
N LEU A 373 6.74 8.47 24.35
CA LEU A 373 6.42 9.81 24.83
C LEU A 373 6.27 10.82 23.68
N ARG A 374 7.12 10.72 22.64
CA ARG A 374 7.00 11.53 21.43
C ARG A 374 5.65 11.32 20.74
N LEU A 375 5.21 10.08 20.57
CA LEU A 375 3.89 9.77 19.97
C LEU A 375 2.73 10.25 20.83
N LEU A 376 2.82 10.15 22.16
CA LEU A 376 1.83 10.73 23.07
C LEU A 376 1.77 12.26 22.93
N ASN A 377 2.91 12.94 22.80
CA ASN A 377 2.95 14.38 22.56
C ASN A 377 2.31 14.75 21.21
N VAL A 378 2.63 14.02 20.13
CA VAL A 378 1.98 14.22 18.83
C VAL A 378 0.47 14.09 18.92
N TYR A 379 -0.02 13.08 19.65
CA TYR A 379 -1.43 12.89 19.89
C TYR A 379 -2.03 14.08 20.65
N ASP A 380 -1.44 14.47 21.78
CA ASP A 380 -1.97 15.52 22.67
C ASP A 380 -1.99 16.90 21.98
N GLU A 381 -0.94 17.25 21.25
CA GLU A 381 -0.89 18.48 20.46
C GLU A 381 -1.99 18.52 19.39
N ALA A 382 -2.16 17.42 18.67
CA ALA A 382 -3.17 17.33 17.61
C ALA A 382 -4.59 17.34 18.21
N HIS A 383 -4.80 16.63 19.32
CA HIS A 383 -6.07 16.60 20.04
C HIS A 383 -6.44 17.98 20.60
N GLY A 384 -5.47 18.73 21.13
CA GLY A 384 -5.69 20.08 21.63
C GLY A 384 -6.05 21.11 20.55
N ARG A 385 -5.72 20.84 19.29
CA ARG A 385 -6.05 21.70 18.13
C ARG A 385 -7.31 21.23 17.37
N LEU A 386 -7.83 20.05 17.68
CA LEU A 386 -8.97 19.48 16.99
C LEU A 386 -10.24 20.29 17.29
N GLN A 387 -10.90 20.77 16.23
CA GLN A 387 -12.15 21.57 16.34
C GLN A 387 -13.42 20.75 16.26
N ALA A 388 -13.31 19.44 16.09
CA ALA A 388 -14.41 18.49 16.00
C ALA A 388 -14.18 17.32 16.98
N PRO A 389 -15.20 16.51 17.30
CA PRO A 389 -14.99 15.31 18.10
C PRO A 389 -13.96 14.37 17.46
N GLU A 390 -13.06 13.82 18.28
CA GLU A 390 -12.10 12.80 17.83
C GLU A 390 -12.82 11.60 17.23
N LYS A 391 -12.44 11.23 16.01
CA LYS A 391 -12.91 10.01 15.35
C LYS A 391 -12.12 8.80 15.84
N PRO A 392 -12.76 7.62 15.92
CA PRO A 392 -12.03 6.36 16.06
C PRO A 392 -10.95 6.18 14.98
N VAL A 393 -9.86 5.52 15.32
CA VAL A 393 -8.76 5.24 14.37
C VAL A 393 -9.27 4.54 13.11
N VAL A 394 -10.17 3.55 13.26
CA VAL A 394 -10.77 2.80 12.12
C VAL A 394 -11.67 3.65 11.23
N ALA A 395 -12.12 4.79 11.69
CA ALA A 395 -12.96 5.72 10.93
C ALA A 395 -12.18 6.91 10.35
N THR A 396 -10.87 7.01 10.63
CA THR A 396 -10.03 8.06 10.10
C THR A 396 -9.70 7.78 8.63
N LEU A 397 -9.88 8.80 7.78
CA LEU A 397 -9.66 8.72 6.34
C LEU A 397 -8.51 9.65 5.91
N PRO A 398 -7.86 9.38 4.78
CA PRO A 398 -6.86 10.30 4.21
C PRO A 398 -7.39 11.71 3.92
N SER A 399 -8.72 11.85 3.69
CA SER A 399 -9.41 13.12 3.46
C SER A 399 -9.78 13.89 4.73
N ASP A 400 -9.55 13.34 5.92
CA ASP A 400 -9.82 14.05 7.18
C ASP A 400 -8.82 15.20 7.41
N SER A 401 -9.13 16.05 8.43
CA SER A 401 -8.24 17.14 8.81
C SER A 401 -6.84 16.64 9.17
N SER A 402 -5.84 17.52 9.07
CA SER A 402 -4.46 17.22 9.45
C SER A 402 -4.37 16.80 10.93
N GLU A 403 -5.15 17.42 11.80
CA GLU A 403 -5.21 17.12 13.22
C GLU A 403 -5.75 15.71 13.47
N GLN A 404 -6.86 15.32 12.81
CA GLN A 404 -7.42 13.98 12.95
C GLN A 404 -6.45 12.91 12.45
N ARG A 405 -5.75 13.16 11.35
CA ARG A 405 -4.72 12.23 10.84
C ARG A 405 -3.53 12.14 11.79
N ARG A 406 -3.07 13.27 12.40
CA ARG A 406 -2.00 13.27 13.40
C ARG A 406 -2.39 12.55 14.69
N ILE A 407 -3.66 12.65 15.12
CA ILE A 407 -4.20 11.86 16.24
C ILE A 407 -4.04 10.36 15.94
N ALA A 408 -4.51 9.92 14.78
CA ALA A 408 -4.40 8.52 14.37
C ALA A 408 -2.93 8.07 14.23
N TYR A 409 -2.07 8.91 13.67
CA TYR A 409 -0.64 8.71 13.56
C TYR A 409 0.05 8.49 14.91
N GLY A 410 -0.28 9.31 15.92
CA GLY A 410 0.28 9.18 17.26
C GLY A 410 -0.27 7.98 18.03
N LYS A 411 -1.57 7.71 17.88
CA LYS A 411 -2.29 6.71 18.66
C LYS A 411 -2.14 5.27 18.16
N ALA A 412 -2.17 5.05 16.84
CA ALA A 412 -2.22 3.70 16.29
C ALA A 412 -0.97 2.84 16.62
N PRO A 413 0.28 3.33 16.60
CA PRO A 413 1.45 2.56 17.02
C PRO A 413 1.41 2.15 18.49
N LEU A 414 0.85 3.01 19.35
CA LEU A 414 0.79 2.79 20.80
C LEU A 414 -0.11 1.60 21.19
N LEU A 415 -1.06 1.21 20.32
CA LEU A 415 -1.78 -0.04 20.51
C LEU A 415 -0.81 -1.22 20.62
N PHE A 416 0.14 -1.35 19.70
CA PHE A 416 1.06 -2.50 19.66
C PHE A 416 2.01 -2.47 20.85
N ILE A 417 2.40 -1.31 21.34
CA ILE A 417 3.15 -1.17 22.60
C ILE A 417 2.31 -1.65 23.78
N ALA A 418 1.03 -1.27 23.85
CA ALA A 418 0.13 -1.75 24.90
C ALA A 418 -0.11 -3.27 24.83
N LEU A 419 -0.10 -3.85 23.63
CA LEU A 419 -0.16 -5.30 23.44
C LEU A 419 1.12 -5.97 23.90
N GLU A 420 2.31 -5.42 23.60
CA GLU A 420 3.57 -5.93 24.12
C GLU A 420 3.62 -5.92 25.66
N ASP A 421 3.11 -4.85 26.27
CA ASP A 421 3.02 -4.74 27.73
C ASP A 421 2.17 -5.84 28.36
N SER A 422 1.22 -6.37 27.62
CA SER A 422 0.29 -7.39 28.12
C SER A 422 0.67 -8.83 27.69
N CYS A 423 1.31 -8.99 26.53
CA CYS A 423 1.61 -10.29 25.91
C CYS A 423 3.12 -10.64 25.87
N GLY A 424 3.97 -9.62 26.03
CA GLY A 424 5.39 -9.70 25.72
C GLY A 424 5.70 -9.40 24.25
N GLY A 425 6.79 -8.67 24.01
CA GLY A 425 7.16 -8.14 22.69
C GLY A 425 7.33 -9.22 21.63
N SER A 426 7.96 -10.34 21.97
CA SER A 426 8.17 -11.45 21.04
C SER A 426 6.85 -12.03 20.50
N SER A 427 5.83 -12.16 21.35
CA SER A 427 4.51 -12.70 20.95
C SER A 427 3.81 -11.78 19.97
N VAL A 428 3.85 -10.46 20.21
CA VAL A 428 3.22 -9.47 19.31
C VAL A 428 3.94 -9.46 17.95
N ARG A 429 5.27 -9.36 17.93
CA ARG A 429 6.08 -9.36 16.71
C ARG A 429 5.90 -10.62 15.88
N GLN A 430 5.90 -11.80 16.52
CA GLN A 430 5.63 -13.05 15.84
C GLN A 430 4.21 -13.14 15.28
N GLY A 431 3.20 -12.66 16.02
CA GLY A 431 1.82 -12.60 15.51
C GLY A 431 1.69 -11.71 14.27
N VAL A 432 2.39 -10.57 14.25
CA VAL A 432 2.46 -9.70 13.07
C VAL A 432 3.21 -10.40 11.92
N ALA A 433 4.33 -11.06 12.20
CA ALA A 433 5.09 -11.81 11.19
C ALA A 433 4.27 -12.96 10.57
N ASP A 434 3.49 -13.68 11.40
CA ASP A 434 2.57 -14.72 10.91
C ASP A 434 1.51 -14.14 9.97
N SER A 435 0.96 -12.94 10.30
CA SER A 435 0.02 -12.25 9.42
C SER A 435 0.64 -11.98 8.04
N ILE A 436 1.90 -11.54 8.00
CA ILE A 436 2.63 -11.30 6.74
C ILE A 436 2.77 -12.60 5.94
N GLN A 437 3.10 -13.70 6.60
CA GLN A 437 3.30 -14.98 5.90
C GLN A 437 1.98 -15.59 5.39
N LEU A 438 0.93 -15.53 6.19
CA LEU A 438 -0.36 -16.18 5.88
C LEU A 438 -1.21 -15.37 4.91
N LEU A 439 -1.08 -14.03 4.95
CA LEU A 439 -1.95 -13.10 4.24
C LEU A 439 -1.20 -12.30 3.16
N ARG A 440 0.01 -12.69 2.83
CA ARG A 440 0.80 -12.03 1.79
C ARG A 440 0.02 -11.97 0.49
N GLY A 441 -0.04 -10.78 -0.12
CA GLY A 441 -0.79 -10.54 -1.35
C GLY A 441 -2.31 -10.55 -1.18
N LYS A 442 -2.80 -10.63 0.06
CA LYS A 442 -4.23 -10.58 0.38
C LYS A 442 -4.54 -9.33 1.18
N GLU A 443 -5.81 -8.94 1.14
CA GLU A 443 -6.33 -7.90 2.00
C GLU A 443 -6.39 -8.38 3.45
N VAL A 444 -5.94 -7.52 4.37
CA VAL A 444 -5.85 -7.82 5.81
C VAL A 444 -6.84 -6.96 6.58
N SER A 445 -7.76 -7.59 7.28
CA SER A 445 -8.67 -6.92 8.21
C SER A 445 -8.04 -6.78 9.61
N ILE A 446 -8.62 -5.89 10.43
CA ILE A 446 -8.27 -5.78 11.86
C ILE A 446 -8.45 -7.12 12.59
N ASN A 447 -9.47 -7.90 12.20
CA ASN A 447 -9.75 -9.19 12.84
C ASN A 447 -8.69 -10.24 12.48
N ASP A 448 -8.20 -10.25 11.25
CA ASP A 448 -7.13 -11.16 10.83
C ASP A 448 -5.84 -10.89 11.60
N LEU A 449 -5.45 -9.61 11.67
CA LEU A 449 -4.28 -9.19 12.45
C LEU A 449 -4.42 -9.53 13.93
N ARG A 450 -5.60 -9.22 14.53
CA ARG A 450 -5.89 -9.56 15.92
C ARG A 450 -5.78 -11.06 16.16
N ALA A 451 -6.41 -11.87 15.33
CA ALA A 451 -6.41 -13.34 15.49
C ALA A 451 -5.00 -13.92 15.47
N ALA A 452 -4.12 -13.44 14.59
CA ALA A 452 -2.73 -13.87 14.54
C ALA A 452 -1.95 -13.50 15.81
N ILE A 453 -2.17 -12.28 16.33
CA ILE A 453 -1.53 -11.85 17.59
C ILE A 453 -2.12 -12.61 18.79
N GLU A 454 -3.44 -12.81 18.86
CA GLU A 454 -4.11 -13.62 19.92
C GLU A 454 -3.56 -15.04 19.98
N TYR A 455 -3.34 -15.66 18.82
CA TYR A 455 -2.76 -17.00 18.73
C TYR A 455 -1.37 -17.08 19.41
N ARG A 456 -0.52 -16.10 19.17
CA ARG A 456 0.82 -16.03 19.79
C ARG A 456 0.80 -15.59 21.24
N CYS A 457 -0.14 -14.74 21.60
CA CYS A 457 -0.32 -14.22 22.95
C CYS A 457 -0.99 -15.22 23.91
N GLY A 458 -1.76 -16.18 23.39
CA GLY A 458 -2.51 -17.17 24.16
C GLY A 458 -3.69 -16.61 24.93
N LYS A 459 -4.18 -15.40 24.59
CA LYS A 459 -5.34 -14.76 25.23
C LYS A 459 -6.08 -13.86 24.26
N THR A 460 -7.35 -13.54 24.56
CA THR A 460 -8.15 -12.64 23.74
C THR A 460 -7.69 -11.19 23.90
N LEU A 461 -7.62 -10.48 22.77
CA LEU A 461 -7.23 -9.07 22.66
C LEU A 461 -8.38 -8.18 22.15
N ALA A 462 -9.62 -8.71 22.12
CA ALA A 462 -10.78 -7.96 21.63
C ALA A 462 -10.95 -6.61 22.33
N GLU A 463 -10.83 -6.57 23.66
CA GLU A 463 -10.98 -5.34 24.45
C GLU A 463 -9.84 -4.33 24.20
N PRO A 464 -8.54 -4.71 24.22
CA PRO A 464 -7.47 -3.80 23.80
C PRO A 464 -7.69 -3.22 22.40
N PHE A 465 -7.99 -4.04 21.40
CA PHE A 465 -8.24 -3.56 20.03
C PHE A 465 -9.44 -2.59 20.00
N ARG A 466 -10.52 -2.90 20.72
CA ARG A 466 -11.68 -2.02 20.81
C ARG A 466 -11.33 -0.67 21.46
N ALA A 467 -10.65 -0.69 22.58
CA ALA A 467 -10.29 0.52 23.32
C ALA A 467 -9.40 1.47 22.52
N TRP A 468 -8.48 0.92 21.72
CA TRP A 468 -7.52 1.71 20.96
C TRP A 468 -8.02 2.16 19.58
N LEU A 469 -8.73 1.29 18.88
CA LEU A 469 -9.09 1.53 17.48
C LEU A 469 -10.51 2.06 17.28
N TYR A 470 -11.44 1.68 18.16
CA TYR A 470 -12.85 2.01 18.00
C TYR A 470 -13.34 3.09 18.99
N ASN A 471 -12.56 3.40 20.01
CA ASN A 471 -12.89 4.47 20.96
C ASN A 471 -11.95 5.67 20.76
N PRO A 472 -12.44 6.91 20.99
CA PRO A 472 -11.57 8.08 21.10
C PRO A 472 -10.72 8.01 22.37
N GLY A 473 -9.67 8.83 22.43
CA GLY A 473 -8.79 8.94 23.60
C GLY A 473 -7.71 7.87 23.69
N ILE A 474 -6.71 8.12 24.52
CA ILE A 474 -5.69 7.15 24.95
C ILE A 474 -6.17 6.49 26.23
N PRO A 475 -6.18 5.14 26.36
CA PRO A 475 -6.61 4.44 27.57
C PRO A 475 -5.86 4.94 28.81
N PRO A 476 -6.55 5.27 29.92
CA PRO A 476 -5.93 5.86 31.13
C PRO A 476 -4.81 5.00 31.73
N ALA A 477 -4.95 3.67 31.70
CA ALA A 477 -3.94 2.75 32.20
C ALA A 477 -2.61 2.88 31.44
N PHE A 478 -2.65 3.17 30.13
CA PHE A 478 -1.46 3.40 29.34
C PHE A 478 -0.76 4.71 29.74
N ARG A 479 -1.53 5.78 29.95
CA ARG A 479 -0.98 7.06 30.44
C ARG A 479 -0.35 6.94 31.82
N THR A 480 -0.93 6.13 32.72
CA THR A 480 -0.34 5.84 34.03
C THR A 480 1.01 5.13 33.92
N ARG A 481 1.14 4.24 32.96
CA ARG A 481 2.39 3.47 32.70
C ARG A 481 3.47 4.32 32.03
N TYR A 482 3.07 5.25 31.17
CA TYR A 482 3.95 6.18 30.44
C TYR A 482 3.61 7.63 30.82
N PRO A 483 3.98 8.06 32.05
CA PRO A 483 3.67 9.41 32.51
C PRO A 483 4.53 10.42 31.73
N GLN A 484 3.89 11.44 31.21
CA GLN A 484 4.59 12.60 30.67
C GLN A 484 5.22 13.39 31.83
N ALA A 485 6.49 13.78 31.70
CA ALA A 485 7.12 14.63 32.68
C ALA A 485 6.36 15.98 32.78
N GLU A 486 6.06 16.45 34.00
CA GLU A 486 5.31 17.70 34.22
C GLU A 486 5.96 18.95 33.62
N ALA A 487 7.23 18.89 33.20
CA ALA A 487 7.96 19.96 32.57
C ALA A 487 7.31 20.54 31.32
N ASN A 488 6.68 19.65 30.50
CA ASN A 488 6.05 20.07 29.23
C ASN A 488 4.69 20.75 29.44
N LYS A 489 4.04 20.57 30.58
CA LYS A 489 2.79 21.28 30.90
C LYS A 489 2.98 22.76 31.19
N LYS A 490 4.15 23.16 31.69
CA LYS A 490 4.45 24.58 31.99
C LYS A 490 4.84 25.38 30.75
N GLU A 491 5.47 24.77 29.76
CA GLU A 491 5.79 25.44 28.49
C GLU A 491 4.55 25.59 27.58
N ALA A 492 3.65 24.61 27.54
CA ALA A 492 2.38 24.69 26.80
C ALA A 492 1.37 25.66 27.44
N ALA A 493 1.51 26.00 28.73
CA ALA A 493 0.70 26.99 29.43
C ALA A 493 1.30 28.38 29.39
N ALA A 494 2.55 28.57 28.92
CA ALA A 494 3.25 29.83 28.86
C ALA A 494 3.33 30.43 27.42
N ASN A 495 2.90 29.67 26.41
CA ASN A 495 2.71 30.08 25.00
C ASN A 495 1.23 30.15 24.64
#